data_9d3db9986edb80fe6b499c79e88c00ff
#
_entry.id   9d3db9986edb80fe6b499c79e88c00ff
#
_cell.length_a   1.000
_cell.length_b   1.000
_cell.length_c   1.000
_cell.angle_alpha   90.00
_cell.angle_beta   90.00
_cell.angle_gamma   90.00
#
_symmetry.space_group_name_H-M   'P 1'
#
loop_
_entity.id
_entity.type
_entity.pdbx_description
1 polymer ?
#
loop_
_entity_poly.entity_id
_entity_poly.type
_entity_poly.pdbx_seq_one_letter_code
_entity_poly.pdbx_strand_id
1 'polypeptide(L)'
;MFNVYIRIAMKNIWITGGSRGIGLETAKAFLADHFTVVVLTRDCNALAGLQEQYPKTLICKSIDLINIRKDDLPKLQVDALINNAGALVNKSFESITSEDLHRVYRTNVFGPIHLIQMLMPQFSKGIHVVNISSIGGVTGSVKFAGLSAYSSSKGALSILTECLQGEYGESTNWTFNCLALGAVQTEMLEEAFPGYQAPVHPEQMAEYIKHFTLNNHKVMRGRVVEVSLSTP
;
A
#
# COMPACT_ATOMS: atom_id res chain seq x y z
N MET A 1 31.87 16.01 8.47
CA MET A 1 31.46 16.87 7.34
C MET A 1 31.31 15.97 6.10
N PHE A 2 30.31 15.07 6.11
CA PHE A 2 29.91 14.25 4.96
C PHE A 2 28.39 14.17 4.94
N ASN A 3 27.76 15.31 4.69
CA ASN A 3 26.33 15.39 4.47
C ASN A 3 26.09 16.08 3.13
N VAL A 4 26.44 15.39 2.04
CA VAL A 4 26.27 15.94 0.71
C VAL A 4 25.69 14.88 -0.22
N TYR A 5 24.38 15.04 -0.50
CA TYR A 5 23.75 14.79 -1.80
C TYR A 5 23.65 13.34 -2.29
N ILE A 6 22.94 12.52 -1.58
CA ILE A 6 21.99 11.66 -2.28
C ILE A 6 20.63 12.36 -2.16
N ARG A 7 20.45 13.43 -2.89
CA ARG A 7 19.14 13.99 -3.12
C ARG A 7 18.38 12.94 -3.94
N ILE A 8 17.59 12.19 -3.24
CA ILE A 8 16.76 11.10 -3.71
C ILE A 8 16.09 11.54 -5.00
N ALA A 9 16.26 10.76 -6.06
CA ALA A 9 15.62 11.00 -7.35
C ALA A 9 14.08 10.89 -7.27
N MET A 10 13.55 10.27 -6.20
CA MET A 10 12.12 10.19 -5.93
C MET A 10 11.61 11.51 -5.39
N LYS A 11 10.54 12.04 -6.00
CA LYS A 11 9.89 13.29 -5.58
C LYS A 11 8.40 13.09 -5.32
N ASN A 12 7.77 12.23 -6.10
CA ASN A 12 6.33 12.04 -6.13
C ASN A 12 5.97 10.64 -5.65
N ILE A 13 5.34 10.56 -4.50
CA ILE A 13 4.94 9.33 -3.84
C ILE A 13 3.42 9.17 -3.99
N TRP A 14 2.98 8.07 -4.54
CA TRP A 14 1.57 7.78 -4.71
C TRP A 14 1.14 6.73 -3.68
N ILE A 15 0.04 6.99 -2.97
CA ILE A 15 -0.46 6.14 -1.89
C ILE A 15 -1.95 5.89 -2.10
N THR A 16 -2.36 4.63 -2.12
CA THR A 16 -3.78 4.28 -2.13
C THR A 16 -4.30 4.04 -0.71
N GLY A 17 -5.53 4.48 -0.42
CA GLY A 17 -6.16 4.31 0.90
C GLY A 17 -5.49 5.14 2.00
N GLY A 18 -5.11 6.39 1.69
CA GLY A 18 -4.40 7.28 2.60
C GLY A 18 -5.29 8.17 3.48
N SER A 19 -6.57 7.86 3.65
CA SER A 19 -7.47 8.69 4.48
C SER A 19 -7.51 8.31 5.95
N ARG A 20 -6.98 7.15 6.34
CA ARG A 20 -6.91 6.65 7.72
C ARG A 20 -5.80 5.61 7.91
N GLY A 21 -5.55 5.26 9.17
CA GLY A 21 -4.64 4.18 9.55
C GLY A 21 -3.24 4.31 8.95
N ILE A 22 -2.65 3.19 8.55
CA ILE A 22 -1.27 3.12 8.02
C ILE A 22 -1.07 4.05 6.82
N GLY A 23 -2.04 4.11 5.90
CA GLY A 23 -1.91 4.94 4.69
C GLY A 23 -1.87 6.44 4.99
N LEU A 24 -2.67 6.91 5.95
CA LEU A 24 -2.65 8.30 6.41
C LEU A 24 -1.30 8.66 7.05
N GLU A 25 -0.84 7.82 7.98
CA GLU A 25 0.44 8.08 8.66
C GLU A 25 1.62 7.99 7.69
N THR A 26 1.55 7.08 6.70
CA THR A 26 2.54 7.02 5.62
C THR A 26 2.55 8.31 4.79
N ALA A 27 1.38 8.86 4.45
CA ALA A 27 1.29 10.15 3.75
C ALA A 27 1.90 11.28 4.58
N LYS A 28 1.58 11.36 5.88
CA LYS A 28 2.17 12.35 6.80
C LYS A 28 3.69 12.23 6.88
N ALA A 29 4.21 11.01 7.00
CA ALA A 29 5.64 10.76 7.09
C ALA A 29 6.42 11.23 5.85
N PHE A 30 5.87 11.05 4.63
CA PHE A 30 6.47 11.57 3.41
C PHE A 30 6.33 13.10 3.28
N LEU A 31 5.17 13.65 3.64
CA LEU A 31 4.94 15.10 3.59
C LEU A 31 5.88 15.86 4.54
N ALA A 32 6.15 15.32 5.72
CA ALA A 32 7.09 15.90 6.69
C ALA A 32 8.52 16.01 6.11
N ASP A 33 8.91 15.10 5.23
CA ASP A 33 10.19 15.10 4.52
C ASP A 33 10.12 15.84 3.15
N HIS A 34 9.08 16.66 2.95
CA HIS A 34 8.88 17.53 1.78
C HIS A 34 8.71 16.79 0.44
N PHE A 35 8.26 15.54 0.43
CA PHE A 35 7.84 14.86 -0.80
C PHE A 35 6.50 15.40 -1.29
N THR A 36 6.27 15.33 -2.59
CA THR A 36 4.93 15.46 -3.15
C THR A 36 4.20 14.14 -2.96
N VAL A 37 3.06 14.15 -2.29
CA VAL A 37 2.26 12.96 -2.01
C VAL A 37 0.93 13.04 -2.75
N VAL A 38 0.67 12.05 -3.59
CA VAL A 38 -0.63 11.84 -4.24
C VAL A 38 -1.38 10.76 -3.48
N VAL A 39 -2.48 11.12 -2.85
CA VAL A 39 -3.35 10.18 -2.14
C VAL A 39 -4.55 9.87 -3.00
N LEU A 40 -4.76 8.58 -3.30
CA LEU A 40 -5.96 8.06 -3.94
C LEU A 40 -6.84 7.40 -2.87
N THR A 41 -7.99 7.99 -2.60
CA THR A 41 -8.92 7.53 -1.56
C THR A 41 -10.36 7.83 -1.96
N ARG A 42 -11.33 7.16 -1.36
CA ARG A 42 -12.76 7.45 -1.59
C ARG A 42 -13.22 8.73 -0.91
N ASP A 43 -12.57 9.12 0.17
CA ASP A 43 -12.91 10.31 0.94
C ASP A 43 -11.68 11.20 1.14
N CYS A 44 -11.65 12.32 0.42
CA CYS A 44 -10.64 13.35 0.58
C CYS A 44 -10.94 14.31 1.74
N ASN A 45 -12.18 14.38 2.24
CA ASN A 45 -12.53 15.28 3.35
C ASN A 45 -11.75 14.92 4.62
N ALA A 46 -11.47 13.63 4.82
CA ALA A 46 -10.63 13.15 5.92
C ALA A 46 -9.21 13.73 5.91
N LEU A 47 -8.76 14.29 4.79
CA LEU A 47 -7.44 14.90 4.61
C LEU A 47 -7.48 16.44 4.58
N ALA A 48 -8.63 17.09 4.82
CA ALA A 48 -8.77 18.54 4.69
C ALA A 48 -7.75 19.31 5.52
N GLY A 49 -7.60 19.01 6.81
CA GLY A 49 -6.61 19.67 7.68
C GLY A 49 -5.17 19.41 7.24
N LEU A 50 -4.87 18.21 6.73
CA LEU A 50 -3.56 17.90 6.20
C LEU A 50 -3.30 18.65 4.88
N GLN A 51 -4.32 18.86 4.07
CA GLN A 51 -4.23 19.61 2.82
C GLN A 51 -4.04 21.11 3.05
N GLU A 52 -4.62 21.66 4.13
CA GLU A 52 -4.34 23.03 4.58
C GLU A 52 -2.89 23.18 5.04
N GLN A 53 -2.34 22.18 5.73
CA GLN A 53 -0.96 22.19 6.19
C GLN A 53 0.04 22.02 5.04
N TYR A 54 -0.32 21.24 4.01
CA TYR A 54 0.57 20.90 2.87
C TYR A 54 -0.07 21.22 1.51
N PRO A 55 -0.50 22.49 1.27
CA PRO A 55 -1.32 22.84 0.11
C PRO A 55 -0.62 22.66 -1.25
N LYS A 56 0.72 22.61 -1.26
CA LYS A 56 1.52 22.48 -2.50
C LYS A 56 2.03 21.06 -2.74
N THR A 57 2.10 20.25 -1.71
CA THR A 57 2.73 18.93 -1.75
C THR A 57 1.78 17.77 -1.52
N LEU A 58 0.58 18.01 -0.98
CA LEU A 58 -0.47 16.99 -0.90
C LEU A 58 -1.50 17.18 -2.02
N ILE A 59 -1.66 16.14 -2.83
CA ILE A 59 -2.68 16.04 -3.86
C ILE A 59 -3.63 14.91 -3.49
N CYS A 60 -4.85 15.21 -3.08
CA CYS A 60 -5.87 14.19 -2.85
C CYS A 60 -6.78 14.04 -4.07
N LYS A 61 -7.05 12.80 -4.47
CA LYS A 61 -8.03 12.44 -5.48
C LYS A 61 -9.07 11.50 -4.91
N SER A 62 -10.33 11.92 -4.98
CA SER A 62 -11.46 11.07 -4.58
C SER A 62 -11.70 10.04 -5.68
N ILE A 63 -11.20 8.82 -5.45
CA ILE A 63 -11.23 7.72 -6.42
C ILE A 63 -11.57 6.43 -5.71
N ASP A 64 -12.51 5.70 -6.29
CA ASP A 64 -12.72 4.29 -5.97
C ASP A 64 -11.89 3.42 -6.93
N LEU A 65 -10.90 2.70 -6.38
CA LEU A 65 -10.03 1.81 -7.17
C LEU A 65 -10.79 0.73 -7.95
N ILE A 66 -12.03 0.41 -7.53
CA ILE A 66 -12.88 -0.56 -8.22
C ILE A 66 -13.36 -0.03 -9.58
N ASN A 67 -13.54 1.28 -9.69
CA ASN A 67 -14.12 1.96 -10.86
C ASN A 67 -13.18 3.02 -11.45
N ILE A 68 -11.88 2.90 -11.19
CA ILE A 68 -10.87 3.87 -11.61
C ILE A 68 -10.78 3.96 -13.14
N ARG A 69 -10.66 5.18 -13.66
CA ARG A 69 -10.40 5.47 -15.07
C ARG A 69 -9.10 6.25 -15.19
N LYS A 70 -8.41 6.08 -16.30
CA LYS A 70 -7.12 6.72 -16.56
C LYS A 70 -7.19 8.25 -16.48
N ASP A 71 -8.29 8.84 -16.93
CA ASP A 71 -8.49 10.29 -16.95
C ASP A 71 -8.75 10.89 -15.55
N ASP A 72 -9.07 10.06 -14.56
CA ASP A 72 -9.25 10.48 -13.18
C ASP A 72 -7.89 10.70 -12.47
N LEU A 73 -6.80 10.17 -13.04
CA LEU A 73 -5.47 10.20 -12.45
C LEU A 73 -4.72 11.49 -12.80
N PRO A 74 -3.99 12.09 -11.83
CA PRO A 74 -3.09 13.21 -12.10
C PRO A 74 -2.03 12.84 -13.16
N LYS A 75 -1.73 13.79 -14.05
CA LYS A 75 -0.60 13.66 -15.00
C LYS A 75 0.69 14.08 -14.30
N LEU A 76 1.18 13.21 -13.43
CA LEU A 76 2.38 13.44 -12.62
C LEU A 76 3.24 12.18 -12.62
N GLN A 77 4.55 12.33 -12.76
CA GLN A 77 5.49 11.21 -12.67
C GLN A 77 5.28 10.43 -11.37
N VAL A 78 5.41 9.11 -11.43
CA VAL A 78 5.31 8.22 -10.27
C VAL A 78 6.72 7.73 -9.94
N ASP A 79 7.29 8.17 -8.83
CA ASP A 79 8.60 7.74 -8.36
C ASP A 79 8.52 6.60 -7.35
N ALA A 80 7.44 6.56 -6.58
CA ALA A 80 7.05 5.39 -5.80
C ALA A 80 5.52 5.26 -5.76
N LEU A 81 5.04 4.01 -5.78
CA LEU A 81 3.63 3.67 -5.62
C LEU A 81 3.47 2.72 -4.43
N ILE A 82 2.68 3.13 -3.44
CA ILE A 82 2.35 2.31 -2.28
C ILE A 82 0.88 1.89 -2.39
N ASN A 83 0.66 0.64 -2.78
CA ASN A 83 -0.66 0.03 -2.83
C ASN A 83 -1.06 -0.43 -1.43
N ASN A 84 -1.59 0.51 -0.64
CA ASN A 84 -2.00 0.28 0.75
C ASN A 84 -3.52 0.07 0.90
N ALA A 85 -4.35 0.57 -0.01
CA ALA A 85 -5.78 0.37 0.07
C ALA A 85 -6.14 -1.11 0.22
N GLY A 86 -7.06 -1.39 1.14
CA GLY A 86 -7.50 -2.75 1.40
C GLY A 86 -8.94 -2.81 1.89
N ALA A 87 -9.58 -3.95 1.62
CA ALA A 87 -10.87 -4.32 2.16
C ALA A 87 -10.74 -5.66 2.90
N LEU A 88 -11.44 -5.76 4.02
CA LEU A 88 -11.48 -6.95 4.85
C LEU A 88 -12.93 -7.44 4.96
N VAL A 89 -13.08 -8.75 5.04
CA VAL A 89 -14.29 -9.44 5.45
C VAL A 89 -13.90 -10.45 6.51
N ASN A 90 -14.57 -10.40 7.66
CA ASN A 90 -14.44 -11.39 8.71
C ASN A 90 -15.79 -12.13 8.83
N LYS A 91 -15.88 -13.30 8.22
CA LYS A 91 -17.07 -14.19 8.21
C LYS A 91 -16.62 -15.64 8.16
N SER A 92 -17.41 -16.54 8.74
CA SER A 92 -17.21 -17.98 8.52
C SER A 92 -17.25 -18.31 7.02
N PHE A 93 -16.50 -19.30 6.58
CA PHE A 93 -16.32 -19.58 5.14
C PHE A 93 -17.63 -19.82 4.41
N GLU A 94 -18.55 -20.55 5.02
CA GLU A 94 -19.88 -20.85 4.48
C GLU A 94 -20.81 -19.63 4.39
N SER A 95 -20.50 -18.55 5.12
CA SER A 95 -21.28 -17.31 5.14
C SER A 95 -20.73 -16.22 4.23
N ILE A 96 -19.60 -16.47 3.55
CA ILE A 96 -19.00 -15.51 2.60
C ILE A 96 -19.88 -15.47 1.35
N THR A 97 -20.35 -14.28 1.01
CA THR A 97 -21.15 -14.09 -0.21
C THR A 97 -20.28 -13.78 -1.44
N SER A 98 -20.87 -13.87 -2.63
CA SER A 98 -20.20 -13.42 -3.87
C SER A 98 -19.83 -11.94 -3.81
N GLU A 99 -20.67 -11.09 -3.22
CA GLU A 99 -20.43 -9.65 -3.02
C GLU A 99 -19.24 -9.41 -2.10
N ASP A 100 -19.11 -10.20 -1.02
CA ASP A 100 -17.97 -10.15 -0.12
C ASP A 100 -16.66 -10.45 -0.87
N LEU A 101 -16.65 -11.54 -1.65
CA LEU A 101 -15.51 -11.92 -2.48
C LEU A 101 -15.17 -10.84 -3.50
N HIS A 102 -16.17 -10.36 -4.25
CA HIS A 102 -15.97 -9.30 -5.23
C HIS A 102 -15.39 -8.04 -4.57
N ARG A 103 -15.94 -7.59 -3.44
CA ARG A 103 -15.46 -6.41 -2.70
C ARG A 103 -13.99 -6.56 -2.30
N VAL A 104 -13.62 -7.70 -1.72
CA VAL A 104 -12.27 -7.97 -1.24
C VAL A 104 -11.28 -8.06 -2.41
N TYR A 105 -11.58 -8.90 -3.42
CA TYR A 105 -10.66 -9.09 -4.54
C TYR A 105 -10.56 -7.88 -5.46
N ARG A 106 -11.66 -7.17 -5.70
CA ARG A 106 -11.64 -5.94 -6.50
C ARG A 106 -10.78 -4.85 -5.83
N THR A 107 -10.84 -4.73 -4.50
CA THR A 107 -10.02 -3.76 -3.77
C THR A 107 -8.57 -4.20 -3.64
N ASN A 108 -8.33 -5.46 -3.20
CA ASN A 108 -7.00 -5.90 -2.78
C ASN A 108 -6.13 -6.42 -3.94
N VAL A 109 -6.74 -6.82 -5.06
CA VAL A 109 -6.04 -7.46 -6.19
C VAL A 109 -6.27 -6.68 -7.48
N PHE A 110 -7.51 -6.57 -7.96
CA PHE A 110 -7.81 -5.95 -9.25
C PHE A 110 -7.52 -4.45 -9.25
N GLY A 111 -7.80 -3.74 -8.13
CA GLY A 111 -7.48 -2.33 -7.98
C GLY A 111 -5.98 -2.04 -8.18
N PRO A 112 -5.07 -2.70 -7.44
CA PRO A 112 -3.63 -2.59 -7.69
C PRO A 112 -3.22 -2.96 -9.12
N ILE A 113 -3.75 -4.03 -9.71
CA ILE A 113 -3.45 -4.41 -11.11
C ILE A 113 -3.81 -3.27 -12.06
N HIS A 114 -5.06 -2.82 -12.04
CA HIS A 114 -5.53 -1.76 -12.93
C HIS A 114 -4.77 -0.45 -12.72
N LEU A 115 -4.53 -0.08 -11.46
CA LEU A 115 -3.79 1.15 -11.15
C LEU A 115 -2.36 1.09 -11.69
N ILE A 116 -1.64 0.00 -11.47
CA ILE A 116 -0.30 -0.21 -12.02
C ILE A 116 -0.33 -0.06 -13.55
N GLN A 117 -1.22 -0.78 -14.25
CA GLN A 117 -1.36 -0.72 -15.71
C GLN A 117 -1.61 0.71 -16.22
N MET A 118 -2.47 1.48 -15.55
CA MET A 118 -2.79 2.85 -15.92
C MET A 118 -1.62 3.81 -15.68
N LEU A 119 -0.83 3.58 -14.62
CA LEU A 119 0.28 4.44 -14.21
C LEU A 119 1.61 4.10 -14.89
N MET A 120 1.78 2.92 -15.47
CA MET A 120 3.04 2.53 -16.15
C MET A 120 3.59 3.59 -17.12
N PRO A 121 2.77 4.30 -17.95
CA PRO A 121 3.28 5.37 -18.80
C PRO A 121 3.86 6.58 -18.05
N GLN A 122 3.56 6.71 -16.76
CA GLN A 122 4.02 7.80 -15.88
C GLN A 122 5.13 7.34 -14.92
N PHE A 123 5.53 6.07 -14.96
CA PHE A 123 6.57 5.54 -14.08
C PHE A 123 7.92 6.21 -14.37
N SER A 124 8.62 6.59 -13.31
CA SER A 124 10.02 7.00 -13.41
C SER A 124 10.91 5.80 -13.79
N LYS A 125 12.10 6.07 -14.28
CA LYS A 125 13.06 5.00 -14.66
C LYS A 125 13.38 4.05 -13.50
N GLY A 126 13.36 4.55 -12.27
CA GLY A 126 13.70 3.79 -11.07
C GLY A 126 12.54 3.67 -10.08
N ILE A 127 11.30 3.55 -10.58
CA ILE A 127 10.13 3.42 -9.71
C ILE A 127 10.27 2.26 -8.72
N HIS A 128 9.76 2.48 -7.51
CA HIS A 128 9.54 1.43 -6.52
C HIS A 128 8.04 1.26 -6.25
N VAL A 129 7.47 0.13 -6.63
CA VAL A 129 6.11 -0.26 -6.27
C VAL A 129 6.17 -1.12 -5.02
N VAL A 130 5.51 -0.68 -3.96
CA VAL A 130 5.40 -1.38 -2.68
C VAL A 130 3.94 -1.80 -2.46
N ASN A 131 3.69 -3.08 -2.53
CA ASN A 131 2.37 -3.65 -2.26
C ASN A 131 2.24 -3.99 -0.77
N ILE A 132 1.19 -3.48 -0.12
CA ILE A 132 0.93 -3.78 1.29
C ILE A 132 0.02 -5.00 1.38
N SER A 133 0.64 -6.11 1.76
CA SER A 133 -0.02 -7.40 2.00
C SER A 133 -0.24 -7.61 3.51
N SER A 134 -0.42 -8.84 3.90
CA SER A 134 -0.62 -9.27 5.29
C SER A 134 0.11 -10.58 5.53
N ILE A 135 0.55 -10.78 6.75
CA ILE A 135 1.07 -12.07 7.23
C ILE A 135 0.10 -13.22 6.89
N GLY A 136 -1.21 -12.98 7.02
CA GLY A 136 -2.23 -13.96 6.63
C GLY A 136 -2.18 -14.40 5.17
N GLY A 137 -1.57 -13.59 4.27
CA GLY A 137 -1.36 -13.91 2.87
C GLY A 137 -0.09 -14.74 2.59
N VAL A 138 0.79 -14.93 3.56
CA VAL A 138 2.05 -15.68 3.41
C VAL A 138 1.80 -17.16 3.60
N THR A 139 2.35 -18.01 2.72
CA THR A 139 2.26 -19.47 2.84
C THR A 139 2.99 -19.94 4.10
N GLY A 140 2.34 -20.81 4.87
CA GLY A 140 2.92 -21.34 6.12
C GLY A 140 2.75 -20.45 7.35
N SER A 141 2.30 -19.19 7.21
CA SER A 141 1.96 -18.34 8.35
C SER A 141 0.68 -18.78 9.05
N VAL A 142 0.46 -18.25 10.26
CA VAL A 142 -0.80 -18.44 10.99
C VAL A 142 -1.98 -17.96 10.16
N LYS A 143 -3.07 -18.72 10.16
CA LYS A 143 -4.33 -18.38 9.50
C LYS A 143 -5.43 -18.24 10.55
N PHE A 144 -6.26 -17.21 10.37
CA PHE A 144 -7.36 -16.90 11.30
C PHE A 144 -8.69 -17.28 10.70
N ALA A 145 -9.53 -17.90 11.51
CA ALA A 145 -10.92 -18.17 11.13
C ALA A 145 -11.63 -16.86 10.73
N GLY A 146 -12.47 -16.92 9.73
CA GLY A 146 -13.19 -15.76 9.21
C GLY A 146 -12.43 -14.93 8.17
N LEU A 147 -11.10 -15.08 8.03
CA LEU A 147 -10.28 -14.26 7.13
C LEU A 147 -9.89 -14.95 5.81
N SER A 148 -10.56 -16.03 5.40
CA SER A 148 -10.18 -16.80 4.21
C SER A 148 -10.17 -15.95 2.92
N ALA A 149 -11.21 -15.13 2.68
CA ALA A 149 -11.29 -14.24 1.53
C ALA A 149 -10.20 -13.15 1.59
N TYR A 150 -9.99 -12.56 2.75
CA TYR A 150 -8.94 -11.54 2.95
C TYR A 150 -7.55 -12.11 2.75
N SER A 151 -7.21 -13.17 3.47
CA SER A 151 -5.89 -13.80 3.42
C SER A 151 -5.53 -14.29 2.02
N SER A 152 -6.47 -14.94 1.31
CA SER A 152 -6.25 -15.39 -0.07
C SER A 152 -6.02 -14.21 -1.02
N SER A 153 -6.75 -13.11 -0.88
CA SER A 153 -6.53 -11.91 -1.68
C SER A 153 -5.16 -11.26 -1.44
N LYS A 154 -4.70 -11.26 -0.18
CA LYS A 154 -3.36 -10.75 0.17
C LYS A 154 -2.24 -11.68 -0.32
N GLY A 155 -2.47 -13.00 -0.34
CA GLY A 155 -1.60 -13.96 -1.01
C GLY A 155 -1.49 -13.71 -2.52
N ALA A 156 -2.63 -13.46 -3.18
CA ALA A 156 -2.65 -13.11 -4.60
C ALA A 156 -1.84 -11.84 -4.91
N LEU A 157 -1.93 -10.81 -4.05
CA LEU A 157 -1.14 -9.58 -4.19
C LEU A 157 0.37 -9.83 -4.02
N SER A 158 0.76 -10.74 -3.13
CA SER A 158 2.15 -11.14 -2.94
C SER A 158 2.71 -11.83 -4.20
N ILE A 159 1.99 -12.80 -4.74
CA ILE A 159 2.37 -13.49 -5.99
C ILE A 159 2.41 -12.52 -7.17
N LEU A 160 1.43 -11.61 -7.29
CA LEU A 160 1.44 -10.57 -8.32
C LEU A 160 2.74 -9.74 -8.28
N THR A 161 3.23 -9.42 -7.08
CA THR A 161 4.48 -8.68 -6.91
C THR A 161 5.67 -9.41 -7.53
N GLU A 162 5.79 -10.70 -7.26
CA GLU A 162 6.85 -11.56 -7.80
C GLU A 162 6.74 -11.68 -9.32
N CYS A 163 5.52 -11.87 -9.85
CA CYS A 163 5.27 -11.95 -11.28
C CYS A 163 5.68 -10.66 -12.01
N LEU A 164 5.29 -9.48 -11.48
CA LEU A 164 5.65 -8.19 -12.07
C LEU A 164 7.16 -7.95 -12.04
N GLN A 165 7.85 -8.35 -10.98
CA GLN A 165 9.30 -8.26 -10.95
C GLN A 165 9.96 -9.21 -11.95
N GLY A 166 9.45 -10.43 -12.12
CA GLY A 166 9.91 -11.37 -13.14
C GLY A 166 9.73 -10.84 -14.55
N GLU A 167 8.57 -10.20 -14.81
CA GLU A 167 8.24 -9.67 -16.15
C GLU A 167 9.05 -8.42 -16.53
N TYR A 168 9.26 -7.50 -15.58
CA TYR A 168 9.87 -6.19 -15.86
C TYR A 168 11.30 -6.04 -15.35
N GLY A 169 11.76 -6.90 -14.43
CA GLY A 169 13.01 -6.69 -13.71
C GLY A 169 14.27 -6.74 -14.55
N GLU A 170 14.28 -7.49 -15.66
CA GLU A 170 15.43 -7.57 -16.57
C GLU A 170 15.41 -6.46 -17.62
N SER A 171 14.23 -6.03 -18.06
CA SER A 171 14.07 -5.04 -19.14
C SER A 171 14.02 -3.60 -18.65
N THR A 172 13.82 -3.39 -17.36
CA THR A 172 13.68 -2.06 -16.74
C THR A 172 14.45 -1.98 -15.41
N ASN A 173 14.57 -0.75 -14.88
CA ASN A 173 15.02 -0.53 -13.49
C ASN A 173 13.86 -0.46 -12.50
N TRP A 174 12.67 -0.94 -12.88
CA TRP A 174 11.51 -0.96 -12.00
C TRP A 174 11.67 -2.01 -10.92
N THR A 175 11.24 -1.65 -9.73
CA THR A 175 11.29 -2.54 -8.58
C THR A 175 9.89 -2.73 -8.01
N PHE A 176 9.52 -4.00 -7.81
CA PHE A 176 8.27 -4.39 -7.17
C PHE A 176 8.63 -5.19 -5.91
N ASN A 177 8.13 -4.76 -4.76
CA ASN A 177 8.27 -5.50 -3.51
C ASN A 177 6.92 -5.52 -2.77
N CYS A 178 6.78 -6.45 -1.85
CA CYS A 178 5.60 -6.61 -1.03
C CYS A 178 5.98 -6.62 0.45
N LEU A 179 5.25 -5.89 1.27
CA LEU A 179 5.34 -5.94 2.72
C LEU A 179 4.13 -6.70 3.27
N ALA A 180 4.35 -7.87 3.83
CA ALA A 180 3.34 -8.68 4.50
C ALA A 180 3.29 -8.28 5.98
N LEU A 181 2.39 -7.36 6.32
CA LEU A 181 2.31 -6.78 7.65
C LEU A 181 1.60 -7.72 8.64
N GLY A 182 2.10 -7.77 9.86
CA GLY A 182 1.43 -8.32 11.02
C GLY A 182 0.39 -7.35 11.58
N ALA A 183 0.08 -7.50 12.87
CA ALA A 183 -0.90 -6.65 13.55
C ALA A 183 -0.36 -5.23 13.74
N VAL A 184 -1.13 -4.25 13.27
CA VAL A 184 -0.93 -2.81 13.47
C VAL A 184 -2.21 -2.22 14.01
N GLN A 185 -2.14 -1.42 15.08
CA GLN A 185 -3.31 -0.88 15.78
C GLN A 185 -4.07 0.11 14.90
N THR A 186 -5.04 -0.38 14.17
CA THR A 186 -5.87 0.35 13.21
C THR A 186 -7.35 -0.01 13.38
N GLU A 187 -8.23 0.81 12.83
CA GLU A 187 -9.67 0.52 12.80
C GLU A 187 -9.98 -0.82 12.08
N MET A 188 -9.20 -1.15 11.05
CA MET A 188 -9.34 -2.44 10.33
C MET A 188 -8.96 -3.63 11.22
N LEU A 189 -7.95 -3.48 12.09
CA LEU A 189 -7.59 -4.52 13.04
C LEU A 189 -8.68 -4.69 14.10
N GLU A 190 -9.20 -3.60 14.63
CA GLU A 190 -10.30 -3.63 15.62
C GLU A 190 -11.57 -4.26 15.03
N GLU A 191 -11.89 -4.00 13.75
CA GLU A 191 -12.99 -4.65 13.04
C GLU A 191 -12.77 -6.17 12.92
N ALA A 192 -11.53 -6.60 12.67
CA ALA A 192 -11.20 -8.01 12.50
C ALA A 192 -11.07 -8.77 13.84
N PHE A 193 -10.52 -8.12 14.86
CA PHE A 193 -10.19 -8.70 16.17
C PHE A 193 -10.56 -7.73 17.30
N PRO A 194 -11.86 -7.58 17.61
CA PRO A 194 -12.30 -6.65 18.63
C PRO A 194 -11.60 -6.87 19.98
N GLY A 195 -11.06 -5.79 20.55
CA GLY A 195 -10.36 -5.79 21.84
C GLY A 195 -8.90 -6.29 21.80
N TYR A 196 -8.39 -6.73 20.65
CA TYR A 196 -6.96 -7.05 20.54
C TYR A 196 -6.13 -5.76 20.45
N GLN A 197 -5.07 -5.69 21.26
CA GLN A 197 -4.15 -4.56 21.30
C GLN A 197 -2.84 -4.93 20.59
N ALA A 198 -2.61 -4.34 19.42
CA ALA A 198 -1.37 -4.56 18.70
C ALA A 198 -0.21 -3.74 19.30
N PRO A 199 1.00 -4.30 19.37
CA PRO A 199 2.17 -3.57 19.89
C PRO A 199 2.72 -2.53 18.92
N VAL A 200 2.32 -2.56 17.65
CA VAL A 200 2.77 -1.62 16.60
C VAL A 200 1.66 -0.64 16.30
N HIS A 201 1.96 0.65 16.37
CA HIS A 201 1.06 1.73 15.97
C HIS A 201 1.26 2.14 14.51
N PRO A 202 0.23 2.74 13.86
CA PRO A 202 0.30 3.15 12.45
C PRO A 202 1.49 4.05 12.11
N GLU A 203 1.86 4.97 13.01
CA GLU A 203 2.98 5.90 12.85
C GLU A 203 4.32 5.16 12.74
N GLN A 204 4.53 4.15 13.60
CA GLN A 204 5.75 3.34 13.58
C GLN A 204 5.85 2.52 12.28
N MET A 205 4.74 1.93 11.85
CA MET A 205 4.68 1.19 10.60
C MET A 205 4.88 2.11 9.39
N ALA A 206 4.35 3.32 9.42
CA ALA A 206 4.50 4.32 8.38
C ALA A 206 5.97 4.73 8.18
N GLU A 207 6.72 4.96 9.25
CA GLU A 207 8.16 5.26 9.18
C GLU A 207 8.93 4.08 8.57
N TYR A 208 8.58 2.85 8.95
CA TYR A 208 9.19 1.67 8.33
C TYR A 208 8.88 1.59 6.83
N ILE A 209 7.61 1.77 6.41
CA ILE A 209 7.20 1.76 5.00
C ILE A 209 7.92 2.86 4.23
N LYS A 210 8.05 4.08 4.78
CA LYS A 210 8.80 5.18 4.18
C LYS A 210 10.26 4.79 3.97
N HIS A 211 10.93 4.32 5.01
CA HIS A 211 12.33 3.89 4.93
C HIS A 211 12.51 2.77 3.89
N PHE A 212 11.64 1.75 3.91
CA PHE A 212 11.66 0.66 2.96
C PHE A 212 11.50 1.15 1.52
N THR A 213 10.53 2.01 1.28
CA THR A 213 10.25 2.57 -0.05
C THR A 213 11.45 3.33 -0.61
N LEU A 214 12.12 4.14 0.21
CA LEU A 214 13.22 5.00 -0.22
C LEU A 214 14.57 4.28 -0.38
N ASN A 215 14.77 3.15 0.29
CA ASN A 215 16.10 2.55 0.41
C ASN A 215 16.20 1.10 -0.10
N ASN A 216 15.17 0.27 0.15
CA ASN A 216 15.32 -1.18 -0.05
C ASN A 216 15.29 -1.62 -1.53
N HIS A 217 14.73 -0.81 -2.44
CA HIS A 217 14.77 -1.08 -3.88
C HIS A 217 16.20 -1.18 -4.45
N LYS A 218 17.19 -0.65 -3.75
CA LYS A 218 18.60 -0.68 -4.15
C LYS A 218 19.25 -2.05 -3.95
N VAL A 219 18.72 -2.85 -3.02
CA VAL A 219 19.30 -4.14 -2.60
C VAL A 219 18.29 -5.28 -2.64
N MET A 220 17.03 -5.00 -2.92
CA MET A 220 15.94 -5.98 -2.83
C MET A 220 14.92 -5.75 -3.94
N ARG A 221 14.65 -6.79 -4.72
CA ARG A 221 13.67 -6.78 -5.82
C ARG A 221 12.86 -8.07 -5.83
N GLY A 222 11.56 -7.99 -6.09
CA GLY A 222 10.65 -9.13 -6.16
C GLY A 222 10.48 -9.87 -4.85
N ARG A 223 10.59 -9.17 -3.71
CA ARG A 223 10.55 -9.84 -2.41
C ARG A 223 9.23 -9.59 -1.68
N VAL A 224 8.73 -10.65 -1.07
CA VAL A 224 7.69 -10.58 -0.04
C VAL A 224 8.40 -10.59 1.30
N VAL A 225 8.28 -9.49 2.04
CA VAL A 225 8.97 -9.29 3.33
C VAL A 225 7.92 -9.33 4.45
N GLU A 226 8.08 -10.26 5.35
CA GLU A 226 7.26 -10.36 6.55
C GLU A 226 7.69 -9.30 7.56
N VAL A 227 6.73 -8.47 8.01
CA VAL A 227 6.97 -7.36 8.93
C VAL A 227 5.99 -7.48 10.09
N SER A 228 6.39 -8.15 11.13
CA SER A 228 5.51 -8.47 12.25
C SER A 228 6.28 -8.59 13.56
N LEU A 229 5.76 -7.97 14.63
CA LEU A 229 6.14 -8.28 16.01
C LEU A 229 5.16 -9.28 16.63
N SER A 230 3.89 -9.23 16.20
CA SER A 230 2.85 -10.11 16.72
C SER A 230 1.79 -10.38 15.67
N THR A 231 1.03 -11.44 15.90
CA THR A 231 -0.24 -11.75 15.24
C THR A 231 -1.31 -11.92 16.32
N PRO A 232 -2.57 -11.57 16.05
CA PRO A 232 -3.68 -11.78 16.98
C PRO A 232 -3.83 -13.23 17.40
#